data_299064669a768b61299fd5e092159f8b
#
_entry.id   299064669a768b61299fd5e092159f8b
#
_cell.length_a   1.000
_cell.length_b   1.000
_cell.length_c   1.000
_cell.angle_alpha   90.00
_cell.angle_beta   90.00
_cell.angle_gamma   90.00
#
_symmetry.space_group_name_H-M   'P 1'
#
loop_
_entity.id
_entity.type
_entity.pdbx_description
1 polymer ?
#
loop_
_entity_poly.entity_id
_entity_poly.type
_entity_poly.pdbx_seq_one_letter_code
_entity_poly.pdbx_strand_id
1 'polypeptide(L)'
;MRFKRILILMLTVAMIAGMLVGRANNPSNNPSSSKDNKSDISDKSNSKKSVSMILDIEGTNNEAMNNSALLALNNAQKKLNIDTNKVESDDSSTFSNSIDILCNDNYDLIIAVGARFAKPLEMVAKKYPKQQFAIIDYEYDKQPSNITSISYEDNKSGYLAGLIAGKMTESDKVGFIGGIKSSSRDKFESGFREGVKFSNSSIKDISVEY
;
A
#
# COMPACT_ATOMS: atom_id res chain seq x y z
N MET A 1 19.19 -1.48 44.47
CA MET A 1 18.36 -2.17 43.44
C MET A 1 17.12 -2.89 44.00
N ARG A 2 17.06 -3.35 45.22
CA ARG A 2 15.89 -4.07 45.78
C ARG A 2 14.69 -3.16 46.09
N PHE A 3 14.92 -1.92 46.53
CA PHE A 3 13.83 -0.96 46.89
C PHE A 3 12.96 -0.51 45.69
N LYS A 4 13.55 -0.30 44.50
CA LYS A 4 12.81 0.06 43.28
C LYS A 4 11.90 -1.06 42.76
N ARG A 5 12.29 -2.32 42.96
CA ARG A 5 11.49 -3.47 42.55
C ARG A 5 10.28 -3.72 43.45
N ILE A 6 10.40 -3.39 44.74
CA ILE A 6 9.32 -3.48 45.73
C ILE A 6 8.27 -2.37 45.47
N LEU A 7 8.70 -1.16 45.08
CA LEU A 7 7.80 -0.04 44.78
C LEU A 7 6.99 -0.31 43.51
N ILE A 8 7.56 -0.95 42.51
CA ILE A 8 6.84 -1.34 41.27
C ILE A 8 5.83 -2.44 41.54
N LEU A 9 6.13 -3.41 42.42
CA LEU A 9 5.22 -4.47 42.79
C LEU A 9 4.01 -3.95 43.62
N MET A 10 4.19 -2.95 44.45
CA MET A 10 3.12 -2.32 45.24
C MET A 10 2.17 -1.50 44.34
N LEU A 11 2.70 -0.86 43.26
CA LEU A 11 1.88 -0.07 42.34
C LEU A 11 0.99 -0.93 41.45
N THR A 12 1.42 -2.15 41.09
CA THR A 12 0.63 -3.09 40.28
C THR A 12 -0.50 -3.75 41.08
N VAL A 13 -0.33 -3.96 42.38
CA VAL A 13 -1.39 -4.51 43.27
C VAL A 13 -2.47 -3.48 43.53
N ALA A 14 -2.14 -2.19 43.61
CA ALA A 14 -3.13 -1.11 43.80
C ALA A 14 -4.07 -0.91 42.60
N MET A 15 -3.63 -1.20 41.35
CA MET A 15 -4.47 -1.11 40.17
C MET A 15 -5.49 -2.26 40.02
N ILE A 16 -5.24 -3.42 40.62
CA ILE A 16 -6.15 -4.58 40.54
C ILE A 16 -7.30 -4.48 41.54
N ALA A 17 -7.14 -3.74 42.64
CA ALA A 17 -8.16 -3.58 43.70
C ALA A 17 -9.25 -2.55 43.33
N GLY A 18 -9.08 -1.73 42.29
CA GLY A 18 -10.02 -0.67 41.90
C GLY A 18 -11.20 -1.12 41.02
N MET A 19 -11.23 -2.35 40.52
CA MET A 19 -12.24 -2.83 39.55
C MET A 19 -13.39 -3.68 40.14
N LEU A 20 -13.51 -3.80 41.47
CA LEU A 20 -14.48 -4.71 42.11
C LEU A 20 -15.59 -4.03 42.94
N VAL A 21 -15.79 -2.72 42.85
CA VAL A 21 -16.89 -2.05 43.57
C VAL A 21 -17.75 -1.28 42.58
N GLY A 22 -18.87 -1.90 42.18
CA GLY A 22 -19.85 -1.18 41.38
C GLY A 22 -20.94 -2.08 40.76
N ARG A 23 -21.56 -2.96 41.54
CA ARG A 23 -22.80 -3.61 41.09
C ARG A 23 -23.69 -4.04 42.25
N ALA A 24 -24.66 -3.21 42.59
CA ALA A 24 -25.92 -3.61 43.22
C ALA A 24 -26.85 -2.38 43.25
N ASN A 25 -27.97 -2.40 42.57
CA ASN A 25 -29.31 -2.60 43.07
C ASN A 25 -30.37 -2.33 41.99
N ASN A 26 -31.16 -3.34 41.74
CA ASN A 26 -32.50 -3.32 41.14
C ASN A 26 -33.53 -2.99 42.25
N PRO A 27 -34.80 -2.52 42.03
CA PRO A 27 -35.80 -3.43 41.50
C PRO A 27 -36.93 -2.83 40.63
N SER A 28 -37.39 -3.65 39.68
CA SER A 28 -38.77 -4.02 39.38
C SER A 28 -39.88 -2.96 39.17
N ASN A 29 -40.45 -2.97 37.96
CA ASN A 29 -41.87 -3.23 37.73
C ASN A 29 -42.20 -3.33 36.22
N ASN A 30 -42.82 -4.47 35.85
CA ASN A 30 -43.55 -4.73 34.60
C ASN A 30 -45.06 -4.52 34.92
N PRO A 31 -46.04 -4.27 34.01
CA PRO A 31 -46.33 -5.16 32.88
C PRO A 31 -46.96 -4.53 31.60
N SER A 32 -46.98 -5.35 30.56
CA SER A 32 -48.02 -5.57 29.53
C SER A 32 -48.11 -4.73 28.27
N SER A 33 -47.86 -5.45 27.19
CA SER A 33 -48.60 -5.56 25.90
C SER A 33 -48.59 -4.39 24.91
N SER A 34 -47.95 -4.59 23.75
CA SER A 34 -48.68 -4.73 22.47
C SER A 34 -47.63 -5.02 21.34
N LYS A 35 -47.99 -6.00 20.52
CA LYS A 35 -47.34 -6.34 19.29
C LYS A 35 -47.41 -5.17 18.31
N ASP A 36 -46.29 -4.78 17.71
CA ASP A 36 -46.27 -4.32 16.35
C ASP A 36 -44.96 -4.76 15.70
N ASN A 37 -45.10 -5.61 14.70
CA ASN A 37 -44.07 -6.00 13.76
C ASN A 37 -43.59 -4.75 13.02
N LYS A 38 -42.39 -4.30 13.31
CA LYS A 38 -41.66 -3.41 12.43
C LYS A 38 -40.34 -4.13 12.06
N SER A 39 -40.34 -4.59 10.83
CA SER A 39 -39.13 -5.11 10.16
C SER A 39 -37.95 -4.18 10.43
N ASP A 40 -37.01 -4.67 11.21
CA ASP A 40 -35.68 -4.07 11.32
C ASP A 40 -35.02 -4.18 9.96
N ILE A 41 -35.12 -3.10 9.21
CA ILE A 41 -34.16 -2.76 8.17
C ILE A 41 -32.90 -2.47 8.96
N SER A 42 -31.99 -3.43 8.97
CA SER A 42 -30.65 -3.25 9.52
C SER A 42 -30.05 -1.98 8.91
N ASP A 43 -29.92 -0.97 9.76
CA ASP A 43 -29.07 0.18 9.51
C ASP A 43 -27.71 -0.35 9.06
N LYS A 44 -27.43 -0.22 7.77
CA LYS A 44 -26.07 -0.36 7.27
C LYS A 44 -25.27 0.70 7.99
N SER A 45 -24.61 0.29 9.05
CA SER A 45 -23.64 1.09 9.78
C SER A 45 -22.86 1.93 8.77
N ASN A 46 -22.98 3.23 8.88
CA ASN A 46 -22.22 4.21 8.11
C ASN A 46 -20.77 4.24 8.65
N SER A 47 -20.15 3.05 8.73
CA SER A 47 -18.77 2.92 9.15
C SER A 47 -17.88 3.53 8.07
N LYS A 48 -17.07 4.46 8.49
CA LYS A 48 -16.09 5.13 7.65
C LYS A 48 -15.15 4.08 7.04
N LYS A 49 -14.91 4.15 5.73
CA LYS A 49 -14.00 3.23 5.07
C LYS A 49 -12.57 3.44 5.54
N SER A 50 -11.81 2.36 5.63
CA SER A 50 -10.43 2.37 6.11
C SER A 50 -9.46 1.83 5.06
N VAL A 51 -8.36 2.55 4.85
CA VAL A 51 -7.34 2.22 3.85
C VAL A 51 -5.96 2.24 4.51
N SER A 52 -5.20 1.16 4.36
CA SER A 52 -3.79 1.14 4.74
C SER A 52 -2.89 1.12 3.52
N MET A 53 -1.79 1.86 3.56
CA MET A 53 -0.77 1.89 2.51
C MET A 53 0.57 1.41 3.08
N ILE A 54 1.19 0.44 2.41
CA ILE A 54 2.53 -0.03 2.74
C ILE A 54 3.53 0.44 1.68
N LEU A 55 4.64 1.00 2.16
CA LEU A 55 5.68 1.65 1.37
C LEU A 55 7.00 0.91 1.57
N ASP A 56 7.73 0.70 0.49
CA ASP A 56 9.12 0.26 0.50
C ASP A 56 10.03 1.47 0.64
N ILE A 57 10.73 1.58 1.77
CA ILE A 57 11.67 2.68 2.04
C ILE A 57 13.13 2.28 1.88
N GLU A 58 13.41 1.05 1.43
CA GLU A 58 14.77 0.61 1.14
C GLU A 58 15.33 1.32 -0.10
N GLY A 59 16.36 2.12 0.13
CA GLY A 59 17.07 2.86 -0.90
C GLY A 59 16.42 4.18 -1.32
N THR A 60 17.21 5.03 -1.97
CA THR A 60 16.82 6.40 -2.36
C THR A 60 15.88 6.47 -3.57
N ASN A 61 15.72 5.36 -4.30
CA ASN A 61 15.01 5.35 -5.58
C ASN A 61 13.48 5.42 -5.45
N ASN A 62 12.93 5.15 -4.27
CA ASN A 62 11.49 5.11 -4.05
C ASN A 62 10.92 6.41 -3.43
N GLU A 63 11.77 7.36 -3.05
CA GLU A 63 11.34 8.55 -2.31
C GLU A 63 10.29 9.37 -3.06
N ALA A 64 10.51 9.66 -4.34
CA ALA A 64 9.58 10.47 -5.14
C ALA A 64 8.22 9.77 -5.32
N MET A 65 8.23 8.46 -5.57
CA MET A 65 7.02 7.64 -5.69
C MET A 65 6.29 7.55 -4.36
N ASN A 66 7.00 7.26 -3.27
CA ASN A 66 6.43 7.19 -1.93
C ASN A 66 5.81 8.52 -1.49
N ASN A 67 6.49 9.65 -1.72
CA ASN A 67 5.96 10.98 -1.42
C ASN A 67 4.68 11.29 -2.22
N SER A 68 4.64 10.91 -3.50
CA SER A 68 3.46 11.08 -4.35
C SER A 68 2.29 10.20 -3.87
N ALA A 69 2.56 8.96 -3.49
CA ALA A 69 1.57 8.03 -2.95
C ALA A 69 1.00 8.51 -1.61
N LEU A 70 1.86 9.00 -0.70
CA LEU A 70 1.44 9.58 0.57
C LEU A 70 0.61 10.85 0.39
N LEU A 71 0.99 11.72 -0.55
CA LEU A 71 0.20 12.90 -0.88
C LEU A 71 -1.19 12.50 -1.39
N ALA A 72 -1.27 11.48 -2.24
CA ALA A 72 -2.53 10.95 -2.74
C ALA A 72 -3.39 10.35 -1.61
N LEU A 73 -2.80 9.58 -0.68
CA LEU A 73 -3.49 9.03 0.48
C LEU A 73 -4.07 10.13 1.38
N ASN A 74 -3.27 11.16 1.69
CA ASN A 74 -3.71 12.32 2.48
C ASN A 74 -4.84 13.09 1.79
N ASN A 75 -4.78 13.24 0.47
CA ASN A 75 -5.85 13.88 -0.30
C ASN A 75 -7.13 13.03 -0.30
N ALA A 76 -7.01 11.71 -0.43
CA ALA A 76 -8.13 10.79 -0.34
C ALA A 76 -8.81 10.85 1.03
N GLN A 77 -8.04 10.86 2.12
CA GLN A 77 -8.55 11.01 3.47
C GLN A 77 -9.44 12.26 3.60
N LYS A 78 -8.95 13.41 3.11
CA LYS A 78 -9.68 14.69 3.20
C LYS A 78 -10.92 14.75 2.31
N LYS A 79 -10.80 14.21 1.06
CA LYS A 79 -11.88 14.33 0.06
C LYS A 79 -12.96 13.27 0.20
N LEU A 80 -12.60 12.06 0.63
CA LEU A 80 -13.50 10.91 0.69
C LEU A 80 -13.97 10.60 2.12
N ASN A 81 -13.48 11.34 3.12
CA ASN A 81 -13.78 11.11 4.53
C ASN A 81 -13.52 9.65 4.95
N ILE A 82 -12.37 9.10 4.55
CA ILE A 82 -11.91 7.76 4.90
C ILE A 82 -10.86 7.80 6.00
N ASP A 83 -10.71 6.70 6.74
CA ASP A 83 -9.59 6.53 7.66
C ASP A 83 -8.39 5.98 6.92
N THR A 84 -7.21 6.52 7.20
CA THR A 84 -5.99 6.12 6.51
C THR A 84 -4.89 5.76 7.48
N ASN A 85 -4.11 4.77 7.12
CA ASN A 85 -2.90 4.35 7.82
C ASN A 85 -1.74 4.23 6.82
N LYS A 86 -0.51 4.43 7.28
CA LYS A 86 0.71 4.13 6.52
C LYS A 86 1.61 3.21 7.31
N VAL A 87 2.24 2.28 6.61
CA VAL A 87 3.30 1.42 7.10
C VAL A 87 4.50 1.56 6.20
N GLU A 88 5.67 1.70 6.77
CA GLU A 88 6.95 1.77 6.08
C GLU A 88 7.74 0.50 6.39
N SER A 89 8.34 -0.10 5.38
CA SER A 89 9.16 -1.30 5.53
C SER A 89 10.44 -1.15 4.71
N ASP A 90 11.57 -1.39 5.35
CA ASP A 90 12.92 -1.30 4.78
C ASP A 90 13.55 -2.67 4.48
N ASP A 91 12.87 -3.75 4.84
CA ASP A 91 13.33 -5.11 4.65
C ASP A 91 12.32 -5.96 3.88
N SER A 92 12.68 -6.34 2.67
CA SER A 92 11.84 -7.18 1.80
C SER A 92 11.51 -8.55 2.40
N SER A 93 12.32 -9.06 3.32
CA SER A 93 12.05 -10.33 4.02
C SER A 93 10.83 -10.24 4.95
N THR A 94 10.49 -9.03 5.39
CA THR A 94 9.37 -8.76 6.29
C THR A 94 8.07 -8.38 5.58
N PHE A 95 8.09 -8.10 4.26
CA PHE A 95 6.94 -7.59 3.51
C PHE A 95 5.69 -8.46 3.66
N SER A 96 5.81 -9.78 3.51
CA SER A 96 4.67 -10.69 3.68
C SER A 96 4.07 -10.61 5.08
N ASN A 97 4.90 -10.54 6.11
CA ASN A 97 4.46 -10.44 7.49
C ASN A 97 3.78 -9.10 7.78
N SER A 98 4.33 -8.00 7.26
CA SER A 98 3.75 -6.67 7.41
C SER A 98 2.35 -6.58 6.76
N ILE A 99 2.19 -7.17 5.56
CA ILE A 99 0.88 -7.24 4.89
C ILE A 99 -0.09 -8.15 5.66
N ASP A 100 0.39 -9.27 6.20
CA ASP A 100 -0.42 -10.22 7.01
C ASP A 100 -0.98 -9.54 8.28
N ILE A 101 -0.17 -8.72 8.95
CA ILE A 101 -0.62 -7.90 10.08
C ILE A 101 -1.74 -6.95 9.66
N LEU A 102 -1.59 -6.23 8.55
CA LEU A 102 -2.62 -5.33 8.05
C LEU A 102 -3.93 -6.04 7.69
N CYS A 103 -3.86 -7.29 7.23
CA CYS A 103 -5.07 -8.09 6.98
C CYS A 103 -5.83 -8.40 8.28
N ASN A 104 -5.12 -8.58 9.40
CA ASN A 104 -5.74 -8.83 10.71
C ASN A 104 -6.34 -7.56 11.33
N ASP A 105 -5.89 -6.38 10.91
CA ASP A 105 -6.41 -5.08 11.36
C ASP A 105 -7.72 -4.67 10.66
N ASN A 106 -8.22 -5.51 9.73
CA ASN A 106 -9.52 -5.35 9.05
C ASN A 106 -9.66 -4.05 8.24
N TYR A 107 -8.64 -3.60 7.53
CA TYR A 107 -8.77 -2.51 6.56
C TYR A 107 -9.66 -2.92 5.37
N ASP A 108 -10.48 -2.00 4.85
CA ASP A 108 -11.28 -2.25 3.64
C ASP A 108 -10.39 -2.42 2.40
N LEU A 109 -9.25 -1.73 2.34
CA LEU A 109 -8.29 -1.79 1.25
C LEU A 109 -6.86 -1.67 1.79
N ILE A 110 -5.97 -2.53 1.30
CA ILE A 110 -4.53 -2.45 1.54
C ILE A 110 -3.84 -2.14 0.22
N ILE A 111 -3.06 -1.05 0.18
CA ILE A 111 -2.34 -0.59 -1.01
C ILE A 111 -0.85 -0.82 -0.80
N ALA A 112 -0.21 -1.57 -1.68
CA ALA A 112 1.24 -1.74 -1.71
C ALA A 112 1.85 -0.85 -2.81
N VAL A 113 2.94 -0.14 -2.50
CA VAL A 113 3.59 0.78 -3.42
C VAL A 113 4.94 0.24 -3.86
N GLY A 114 5.05 -0.12 -5.14
CA GLY A 114 6.27 -0.60 -5.76
C GLY A 114 6.30 -2.09 -6.08
N ALA A 115 7.04 -2.43 -7.13
CA ALA A 115 7.12 -3.78 -7.69
C ALA A 115 7.69 -4.84 -6.72
N ARG A 116 8.48 -4.45 -5.72
CA ARG A 116 9.06 -5.39 -4.73
C ARG A 116 8.00 -6.06 -3.86
N PHE A 117 6.84 -5.43 -3.70
CA PHE A 117 5.69 -6.04 -3.01
C PHE A 117 4.95 -7.09 -3.85
N ALA A 118 5.17 -7.20 -5.15
CA ALA A 118 4.36 -8.03 -6.04
C ALA A 118 4.22 -9.48 -5.55
N LYS A 119 5.33 -10.17 -5.33
CA LYS A 119 5.33 -11.57 -4.86
C LYS A 119 4.82 -11.72 -3.42
N PRO A 120 5.26 -10.93 -2.44
CA PRO A 120 4.70 -10.93 -1.09
C PRO A 120 3.18 -10.70 -1.07
N LEU A 121 2.69 -9.71 -1.82
CA LEU A 121 1.26 -9.37 -1.88
C LEU A 121 0.44 -10.50 -2.48
N GLU A 122 0.91 -11.13 -3.58
CA GLU A 122 0.24 -12.28 -4.20
C GLU A 122 0.12 -13.46 -3.23
N MET A 123 1.16 -13.72 -2.44
CA MET A 123 1.15 -14.81 -1.45
C MET A 123 0.11 -14.54 -0.35
N VAL A 124 0.08 -13.32 0.18
CA VAL A 124 -0.87 -12.94 1.23
C VAL A 124 -2.30 -12.85 0.68
N ALA A 125 -2.49 -12.33 -0.53
CA ALA A 125 -3.81 -12.24 -1.16
C ALA A 125 -4.48 -13.61 -1.33
N LYS A 126 -3.70 -14.67 -1.62
CA LYS A 126 -4.21 -16.06 -1.66
C LYS A 126 -4.67 -16.57 -0.28
N LYS A 127 -4.01 -16.13 0.79
CA LYS A 127 -4.37 -16.46 2.18
C LYS A 127 -5.63 -15.73 2.65
N TYR A 128 -5.85 -14.49 2.14
CA TYR A 128 -6.97 -13.64 2.51
C TYR A 128 -7.87 -13.29 1.30
N PRO A 129 -8.64 -14.26 0.77
CA PRO A 129 -9.37 -14.09 -0.50
C PRO A 129 -10.50 -13.05 -0.46
N LYS A 130 -10.93 -12.62 0.72
CA LYS A 130 -11.95 -11.58 0.90
C LYS A 130 -11.37 -10.18 1.08
N GLN A 131 -10.08 -10.09 1.43
CA GLN A 131 -9.38 -8.81 1.57
C GLN A 131 -9.13 -8.22 0.19
N GLN A 132 -9.42 -6.91 0.05
CA GLN A 132 -9.12 -6.18 -1.18
C GLN A 132 -7.74 -5.55 -1.10
N PHE A 133 -6.99 -5.69 -2.18
CA PHE A 133 -5.64 -5.15 -2.32
C PHE A 133 -5.52 -4.30 -3.58
N ALA A 134 -4.59 -3.36 -3.56
CA ALA A 134 -4.06 -2.71 -4.75
C ALA A 134 -2.54 -2.71 -4.73
N ILE A 135 -1.93 -2.72 -5.91
CA ILE A 135 -0.49 -2.53 -6.07
C ILE A 135 -0.24 -1.41 -7.07
N ILE A 136 0.66 -0.49 -6.73
CA ILE A 136 1.07 0.62 -7.58
C ILE A 136 2.41 0.29 -8.23
N ASP A 137 2.53 0.59 -9.50
CA ASP A 137 3.72 0.38 -10.33
C ASP A 137 4.06 -1.10 -10.58
N TYR A 138 3.03 -1.94 -10.65
CA TYR A 138 3.20 -3.35 -11.04
C TYR A 138 1.94 -3.90 -11.70
N GLU A 139 2.12 -4.79 -12.67
CA GLU A 139 1.08 -5.52 -13.35
C GLU A 139 1.41 -7.02 -13.36
N TYR A 140 0.45 -7.86 -12.94
CA TYR A 140 0.62 -9.30 -12.95
C TYR A 140 0.27 -9.88 -14.31
N ASP A 141 1.03 -10.84 -14.81
CA ASP A 141 0.68 -11.61 -16.01
C ASP A 141 -0.65 -12.35 -15.81
N LYS A 142 -0.89 -12.81 -14.60
CA LYS A 142 -2.11 -13.47 -14.15
C LYS A 142 -2.65 -12.73 -12.94
N GLN A 143 -3.57 -11.79 -13.19
CA GLN A 143 -4.12 -10.91 -12.17
C GLN A 143 -4.88 -11.70 -11.09
N PRO A 144 -4.46 -11.67 -9.82
CA PRO A 144 -5.26 -12.23 -8.72
C PRO A 144 -6.59 -11.48 -8.59
N SER A 145 -7.67 -12.20 -8.29
CA SER A 145 -9.04 -11.65 -8.29
C SER A 145 -9.29 -10.56 -7.24
N ASN A 146 -8.51 -10.55 -6.18
CA ASN A 146 -8.61 -9.60 -5.06
C ASN A 146 -7.46 -8.58 -5.01
N ILE A 147 -6.65 -8.49 -6.06
CA ILE A 147 -5.63 -7.44 -6.23
C ILE A 147 -6.00 -6.59 -7.44
N THR A 148 -5.98 -5.28 -7.30
CA THR A 148 -6.06 -4.32 -8.41
C THR A 148 -4.68 -3.79 -8.70
N SER A 149 -4.17 -4.01 -9.92
CA SER A 149 -2.92 -3.42 -10.39
C SER A 149 -3.14 -2.01 -10.94
N ILE A 150 -2.27 -1.09 -10.59
CA ILE A 150 -2.21 0.28 -11.10
C ILE A 150 -0.86 0.42 -11.79
N SER A 151 -0.87 0.42 -13.12
CA SER A 151 0.32 0.57 -13.95
C SER A 151 0.24 1.82 -14.82
N TYR A 152 1.38 2.23 -15.36
CA TYR A 152 1.51 3.43 -16.17
C TYR A 152 1.93 3.10 -17.60
N GLU A 153 1.75 4.06 -18.53
CA GLU A 153 2.19 3.92 -19.90
C GLU A 153 3.68 4.31 -20.04
N ASP A 154 4.55 3.54 -19.39
CA ASP A 154 5.98 3.80 -19.29
C ASP A 154 6.67 3.87 -20.65
N ASN A 155 6.16 3.16 -21.65
CA ASN A 155 6.62 3.23 -23.02
C ASN A 155 6.50 4.65 -23.61
N LYS A 156 5.44 5.41 -23.27
CA LYS A 156 5.29 6.79 -23.74
C LYS A 156 6.32 7.71 -23.10
N SER A 157 6.55 7.55 -21.80
CA SER A 157 7.57 8.30 -21.08
C SER A 157 8.97 7.99 -21.63
N GLY A 158 9.26 6.70 -21.84
CA GLY A 158 10.49 6.25 -22.47
C GLY A 158 10.68 6.84 -23.87
N TYR A 159 9.62 6.83 -24.69
CA TYR A 159 9.66 7.38 -26.04
C TYR A 159 10.03 8.87 -26.05
N LEU A 160 9.43 9.67 -25.19
CA LEU A 160 9.75 11.10 -25.06
C LEU A 160 11.22 11.32 -24.63
N ALA A 161 11.70 10.54 -23.66
CA ALA A 161 13.10 10.59 -23.26
C ALA A 161 14.04 10.21 -24.41
N GLY A 162 13.69 9.18 -25.17
CA GLY A 162 14.43 8.75 -26.35
C GLY A 162 14.48 9.80 -27.47
N LEU A 163 13.35 10.50 -27.70
CA LEU A 163 13.29 11.64 -28.66
C LEU A 163 14.32 12.72 -28.29
N ILE A 164 14.38 13.07 -27.01
CA ILE A 164 15.31 14.09 -26.52
C ILE A 164 16.75 13.59 -26.67
N ALA A 165 17.04 12.38 -26.20
CA ALA A 165 18.38 11.80 -26.27
C ALA A 165 18.92 11.74 -27.71
N GLY A 166 18.11 11.29 -28.68
CA GLY A 166 18.49 11.20 -30.07
C GLY A 166 18.68 12.56 -30.74
N LYS A 167 17.95 13.59 -30.29
CA LYS A 167 18.13 14.98 -30.78
C LYS A 167 19.35 15.68 -30.17
N MET A 168 19.68 15.35 -28.92
CA MET A 168 20.71 16.05 -28.15
C MET A 168 22.13 15.49 -28.39
N THR A 169 22.27 14.23 -28.84
CA THR A 169 23.56 13.62 -29.05
C THR A 169 24.32 14.31 -30.23
N GLU A 170 25.56 14.64 -29.98
CA GLU A 170 26.49 15.18 -31.02
C GLU A 170 27.37 14.08 -31.65
N SER A 171 27.41 12.90 -31.00
CA SER A 171 28.30 11.80 -31.39
C SER A 171 27.57 10.63 -32.06
N ASP A 172 26.24 10.73 -32.26
CA ASP A 172 25.37 9.65 -32.71
C ASP A 172 25.44 8.41 -31.80
N LYS A 173 25.80 8.60 -30.52
CA LYS A 173 25.85 7.55 -29.51
C LYS A 173 24.90 7.90 -28.37
N VAL A 174 24.09 6.91 -27.95
CA VAL A 174 23.15 7.03 -26.86
C VAL A 174 23.21 5.77 -26.00
N GLY A 175 23.10 5.94 -24.70
CA GLY A 175 23.04 4.85 -23.74
C GLY A 175 21.76 4.89 -22.92
N PHE A 176 21.36 3.73 -22.46
CA PHE A 176 20.27 3.53 -21.50
C PHE A 176 20.81 2.76 -20.29
N ILE A 177 20.62 3.32 -19.09
CA ILE A 177 20.95 2.63 -17.83
C ILE A 177 19.63 2.26 -17.18
N GLY A 178 19.33 0.96 -17.11
CA GLY A 178 18.13 0.42 -16.52
C GLY A 178 18.32 0.05 -15.05
N GLY A 179 17.26 0.13 -14.28
CA GLY A 179 17.22 -0.37 -12.91
C GLY A 179 16.86 -1.86 -12.82
N ILE A 180 16.25 -2.25 -11.73
CA ILE A 180 15.79 -3.63 -11.49
C ILE A 180 14.84 -4.08 -12.59
N LYS A 181 14.97 -5.33 -13.02
CA LYS A 181 14.12 -5.93 -14.06
C LYS A 181 12.64 -5.92 -13.64
N SER A 182 11.81 -5.29 -14.46
CA SER A 182 10.37 -5.20 -14.28
C SER A 182 9.68 -4.96 -15.63
N SER A 183 8.38 -5.24 -15.72
CA SER A 183 7.58 -4.91 -16.91
C SER A 183 7.59 -3.41 -17.23
N SER A 184 7.53 -2.55 -16.20
CA SER A 184 7.63 -1.10 -16.31
C SER A 184 8.95 -0.68 -16.98
N ARG A 185 10.10 -1.18 -16.48
CA ARG A 185 11.40 -0.91 -17.08
C ARG A 185 11.49 -1.36 -18.54
N ASP A 186 11.03 -2.57 -18.83
CA ASP A 186 11.08 -3.12 -20.20
C ASP A 186 10.22 -2.29 -21.16
N LYS A 187 9.04 -1.82 -20.71
CA LYS A 187 8.19 -0.88 -21.46
C LYS A 187 8.91 0.46 -21.69
N PHE A 188 9.52 1.02 -20.65
CA PHE A 188 10.25 2.28 -20.74
C PHE A 188 11.43 2.18 -21.71
N GLU A 189 12.25 1.13 -21.61
CA GLU A 189 13.39 0.89 -22.51
C GLU A 189 12.93 0.74 -23.97
N SER A 190 11.88 -0.04 -24.22
CA SER A 190 11.32 -0.19 -25.57
C SER A 190 10.92 1.15 -26.16
N GLY A 191 10.17 1.96 -25.38
CA GLY A 191 9.81 3.31 -25.80
C GLY A 191 11.03 4.19 -26.06
N PHE A 192 12.02 4.15 -25.17
CA PHE A 192 13.27 4.93 -25.33
C PHE A 192 13.99 4.60 -26.64
N ARG A 193 14.17 3.32 -26.93
CA ARG A 193 14.80 2.86 -28.18
C ARG A 193 14.04 3.36 -29.42
N GLU A 194 12.71 3.30 -29.40
CA GLU A 194 11.89 3.80 -30.49
C GLU A 194 11.99 5.32 -30.65
N GLY A 195 11.98 6.06 -29.55
CA GLY A 195 12.14 7.51 -29.56
C GLY A 195 13.49 7.96 -30.12
N VAL A 196 14.59 7.30 -29.72
CA VAL A 196 15.94 7.55 -30.28
C VAL A 196 15.93 7.31 -31.78
N LYS A 197 15.47 6.16 -32.25
CA LYS A 197 15.46 5.80 -33.68
C LYS A 197 14.62 6.77 -34.50
N PHE A 198 13.47 7.20 -33.98
CA PHE A 198 12.61 8.17 -34.64
C PHE A 198 13.26 9.54 -34.76
N SER A 199 13.94 10.01 -33.73
CA SER A 199 14.54 11.35 -33.69
C SER A 199 15.87 11.45 -34.41
N ASN A 200 16.63 10.35 -34.49
CA ASN A 200 17.94 10.30 -35.17
C ASN A 200 18.21 8.90 -35.74
N SER A 201 17.94 8.75 -37.03
CA SER A 201 18.14 7.48 -37.75
C SER A 201 19.60 7.10 -37.98
N SER A 202 20.55 8.02 -37.71
CA SER A 202 22.02 7.75 -37.80
C SER A 202 22.47 6.82 -36.66
N ILE A 203 21.77 6.84 -35.52
CA ILE A 203 22.10 6.00 -34.38
C ILE A 203 21.71 4.55 -34.69
N LYS A 204 22.74 3.71 -34.87
CA LYS A 204 22.52 2.28 -35.22
C LYS A 204 22.43 1.41 -34.00
N ASP A 205 23.11 1.77 -32.91
CA ASP A 205 23.17 0.99 -31.70
C ASP A 205 22.97 1.87 -30.47
N ILE A 206 22.26 1.33 -29.48
CA ILE A 206 21.97 1.97 -28.22
C ILE A 206 22.55 1.06 -27.12
N SER A 207 23.61 1.54 -26.47
CA SER A 207 24.21 0.81 -25.34
C SER A 207 23.21 0.67 -24.19
N VAL A 208 23.13 -0.51 -23.60
CA VAL A 208 22.23 -0.77 -22.46
C VAL A 208 23.00 -1.44 -21.34
N GLU A 209 22.82 -0.91 -20.14
CA GLU A 209 23.38 -1.44 -18.90
C GLU A 209 22.28 -1.58 -17.84
N TYR A 210 22.42 -2.60 -16.96
CA TYR A 210 21.45 -2.91 -15.91
C TYR A 210 22.11 -3.09 -14.55
#